data_b542dc115359d001caea4693497f6cb3
#
_entry.id   b542dc115359d001caea4693497f6cb3
#
_cell.length_a   1.000
_cell.length_b   1.000
_cell.length_c   1.000
_cell.angle_alpha   90.00
_cell.angle_beta   90.00
_cell.angle_gamma   90.00
#
_symmetry.space_group_name_H-M   'P 1'
#
loop_
_entity.id
_entity.type
_entity.pdbx_description
1 polymer ?
#
loop_
_entity_poly.entity_id
_entity_poly.type
_entity_poly.pdbx_seq_one_letter_code
_entity_poly.pdbx_strand_id
1 'polypeptide(L)'
;MNLKGKTSGVIRGRLFLSSMFLLTVAVGADAPQSKVLPLPGEKRVTRITQKVSVPGPHPSGLFGPVQLLNVQCPAQEVTARKEWKSEPPADCPFEASEVVTGVFFTGKNKTYARADTWYPSWASDDRMYSPFTDGSVYLPLADGRTNRVFSGSGYNFEELKSPVTGFAVIEGNDPMALKITRAGLIPHEPFPYGGQYPCGSLAYNGVWYYGSYCLDWHKDPWDIMGPFPGFNISKDFGQSWLPEQRTALNPLFGESAKDGRAVKMFKMQNKYEKSEYSRGKAGAKVKIGAPHFVDFGKNMEHSPDGRAYMVAHGATRPDSFNSWVTGDQVYLLRVKPSPETMNDPSAWEFYGGKDDKGNAIWTADFQKIKPLLEWNDHMGIVTVTYIPGLKKYIMCVTDGRGPKVDTVGPYDTYLLESSDLTGPWKLASYMKAFGDEAYFVNLPSKFIAADGKTLWLSYSHGWTRRQNPPNPSGGNYSWCLQEIKLLTPTNSCNVSLID
;
A
#
# COMPACT_ATOMS: atom_id res chain seq x y z
N MET A 1 -38.17 13.98 -50.91
CA MET A 1 -39.54 14.11 -50.35
C MET A 1 -39.39 14.56 -48.94
N ASN A 2 -39.39 15.85 -48.69
CA ASN A 2 -40.45 16.66 -48.05
C ASN A 2 -40.82 16.16 -46.66
N LEU A 3 -40.88 16.93 -45.60
CA LEU A 3 -40.76 18.38 -45.27
C LEU A 3 -40.93 18.52 -43.75
N LYS A 4 -40.21 19.47 -43.20
CA LYS A 4 -40.63 20.48 -42.23
C LYS A 4 -41.24 20.12 -40.88
N GLY A 5 -40.72 20.80 -39.85
CA GLY A 5 -41.47 21.37 -38.76
C GLY A 5 -40.60 21.99 -37.66
N LYS A 6 -40.42 23.28 -37.77
CA LYS A 6 -39.91 24.20 -36.70
C LYS A 6 -40.91 24.27 -35.56
N THR A 7 -40.42 24.49 -34.31
CA THR A 7 -40.88 25.67 -33.54
C THR A 7 -39.95 25.98 -32.36
N SER A 8 -39.59 27.22 -32.27
CA SER A 8 -38.91 27.95 -31.23
C SER A 8 -39.83 28.18 -30.03
N GLY A 9 -39.24 28.16 -28.82
CA GLY A 9 -39.92 28.60 -27.59
C GLY A 9 -38.95 29.32 -26.66
N VAL A 10 -38.94 30.65 -26.77
CA VAL A 10 -38.32 31.58 -25.83
C VAL A 10 -39.25 31.70 -24.63
N ILE A 11 -38.75 31.53 -23.41
CA ILE A 11 -39.38 32.04 -22.18
C ILE A 11 -38.31 32.62 -21.25
N ARG A 12 -38.39 33.89 -21.20
CA ARG A 12 -38.14 34.97 -20.23
C ARG A 12 -37.82 34.57 -18.80
N GLY A 13 -36.84 35.30 -18.31
CA GLY A 13 -36.40 35.37 -16.91
C GLY A 13 -37.47 35.95 -15.96
N ARG A 14 -37.31 35.61 -14.73
CA ARG A 14 -37.78 36.40 -13.60
C ARG A 14 -36.71 36.48 -12.52
N LEU A 15 -36.22 37.69 -12.32
CA LEU A 15 -35.61 38.15 -11.06
C LEU A 15 -36.64 38.05 -9.95
N PHE A 16 -36.18 37.54 -8.78
CA PHE A 16 -36.83 37.88 -7.52
C PHE A 16 -35.79 38.45 -6.57
N LEU A 17 -35.99 39.72 -6.27
CA LEU A 17 -35.33 40.46 -5.16
C LEU A 17 -36.02 40.13 -3.84
N SER A 18 -35.18 40.08 -2.81
CA SER A 18 -35.41 40.67 -1.49
C SER A 18 -36.41 40.00 -0.55
N SER A 19 -35.94 39.62 0.63
CA SER A 19 -36.39 40.25 1.87
C SER A 19 -35.52 39.77 3.05
N MET A 20 -34.76 40.70 3.60
CA MET A 20 -34.16 40.65 4.92
C MET A 20 -35.28 40.62 5.96
N PHE A 21 -35.36 39.55 6.78
CA PHE A 21 -36.08 39.59 8.04
C PHE A 21 -35.09 39.42 9.18
N LEU A 22 -34.87 40.53 9.88
CA LEU A 22 -34.31 40.51 11.23
C LEU A 22 -35.36 39.91 12.16
N LEU A 23 -35.02 38.76 12.76
CA LEU A 23 -35.76 38.25 13.91
C LEU A 23 -34.84 38.30 15.13
N THR A 24 -35.05 39.29 15.99
CA THR A 24 -34.55 39.32 17.34
C THR A 24 -35.31 38.29 18.16
N VAL A 25 -34.65 37.25 18.64
CA VAL A 25 -35.22 36.34 19.64
C VAL A 25 -34.38 36.41 20.91
N ALA A 26 -35.10 36.61 21.99
CA ALA A 26 -34.61 36.75 23.33
C ALA A 26 -33.84 35.51 23.84
N VAL A 27 -32.85 35.78 24.66
CA VAL A 27 -32.03 34.80 25.38
C VAL A 27 -32.90 34.10 26.44
N GLY A 28 -33.12 32.81 26.24
CA GLY A 28 -33.62 31.89 27.26
C GLY A 28 -32.58 30.80 27.50
N ALA A 29 -32.39 30.47 28.76
CA ALA A 29 -31.33 29.71 29.36
C ALA A 29 -31.18 28.26 28.83
N ASP A 30 -29.93 27.76 28.90
CA ASP A 30 -29.52 26.36 28.97
C ASP A 30 -29.88 25.41 27.80
N ALA A 31 -29.19 25.59 26.66
CA ALA A 31 -28.97 24.50 25.72
C ALA A 31 -27.55 23.95 25.89
N PRO A 32 -27.33 22.61 25.83
CA PRO A 32 -26.01 22.04 25.94
C PRO A 32 -25.14 22.55 24.78
N GLN A 33 -23.99 23.09 25.14
CA GLN A 33 -22.99 23.56 24.15
C GLN A 33 -22.71 22.44 23.15
N SER A 34 -23.15 22.60 21.91
CA SER A 34 -22.73 21.78 20.81
C SER A 34 -21.19 21.94 20.68
N LYS A 35 -20.46 20.87 20.90
CA LYS A 35 -19.00 20.83 20.63
C LYS A 35 -18.83 21.10 19.14
N VAL A 36 -18.54 22.35 18.79
CA VAL A 36 -18.07 22.70 17.45
C VAL A 36 -16.75 21.98 17.27
N LEU A 37 -16.74 20.97 16.40
CA LEU A 37 -15.49 20.30 16.00
C LEU A 37 -14.65 21.30 15.19
N PRO A 38 -13.37 21.47 15.49
CA PRO A 38 -12.51 22.35 14.71
C PRO A 38 -12.43 21.86 13.26
N LEU A 39 -12.34 22.80 12.33
CA LEU A 39 -12.12 22.53 10.92
C LEU A 39 -10.79 21.77 10.71
N PRO A 40 -10.67 20.93 9.67
CA PRO A 40 -9.42 20.24 9.36
C PRO A 40 -8.27 21.23 9.21
N GLY A 41 -7.23 21.09 10.05
CA GLY A 41 -6.05 21.95 10.05
C GLY A 41 -5.90 22.90 11.25
N GLU A 42 -6.90 23.08 12.08
CA GLU A 42 -6.73 23.87 13.32
C GLU A 42 -6.01 23.09 14.41
N LYS A 43 -4.90 23.65 14.88
CA LYS A 43 -4.14 23.11 16.02
C LYS A 43 -4.77 23.58 17.33
N ARG A 44 -5.37 22.68 18.09
CA ARG A 44 -5.79 22.96 19.46
C ARG A 44 -4.81 22.37 20.46
N VAL A 45 -4.23 23.22 21.27
CA VAL A 45 -3.43 22.79 22.43
C VAL A 45 -4.39 22.64 23.61
N THR A 46 -4.69 21.40 23.99
CA THR A 46 -5.51 21.13 25.17
C THR A 46 -4.61 20.79 26.34
N ARG A 47 -4.62 21.59 27.39
CA ARG A 47 -4.03 21.21 28.67
C ARG A 47 -5.02 20.29 29.39
N ILE A 48 -4.63 19.03 29.60
CA ILE A 48 -5.42 18.10 30.40
C ILE A 48 -4.86 18.17 31.82
N THR A 49 -5.65 18.74 32.72
CA THR A 49 -5.37 18.68 34.16
C THR A 49 -6.18 17.52 34.71
N GLN A 50 -5.50 16.45 35.08
CA GLN A 50 -6.17 15.31 35.71
C GLN A 50 -5.88 15.37 37.23
N LYS A 51 -6.95 15.44 38.03
CA LYS A 51 -6.82 15.34 39.50
C LYS A 51 -6.70 13.87 39.87
N VAL A 52 -5.53 13.49 40.35
CA VAL A 52 -5.26 12.12 40.83
C VAL A 52 -5.14 12.21 42.36
N SER A 53 -5.95 11.47 43.07
CA SER A 53 -5.82 11.35 44.52
C SER A 53 -4.85 10.20 44.84
N VAL A 54 -3.75 10.52 45.52
CA VAL A 54 -2.77 9.53 45.99
C VAL A 54 -2.85 9.48 47.52
N PRO A 55 -2.99 8.30 48.13
CA PRO A 55 -2.92 8.19 49.60
C PRO A 55 -1.51 8.58 50.06
N GLY A 56 -1.40 9.64 50.86
CA GLY A 56 -0.14 10.01 51.50
C GLY A 56 0.19 9.08 52.67
N PRO A 57 1.45 8.87 53.01
CA PRO A 57 1.83 8.08 54.16
C PRO A 57 1.38 8.79 55.45
N HIS A 58 0.60 8.09 56.29
CA HIS A 58 0.20 8.55 57.57
C HIS A 58 0.83 7.66 58.66
N PRO A 59 1.37 8.24 59.74
CA PRO A 59 2.03 7.50 60.85
C PRO A 59 1.16 6.47 61.53
N SER A 60 -0.17 6.59 61.43
CA SER A 60 -1.16 5.68 62.03
C SER A 60 -1.75 4.65 61.11
N GLY A 61 -1.24 4.53 59.85
CA GLY A 61 -1.80 3.61 58.84
C GLY A 61 -3.16 4.03 58.28
N LEU A 62 -3.70 5.18 58.66
CA LEU A 62 -4.91 5.77 58.10
C LEU A 62 -4.50 6.65 56.90
N PHE A 63 -5.39 6.72 55.91
CA PHE A 63 -5.18 7.55 54.72
C PHE A 63 -4.97 9.03 55.09
N GLY A 64 -3.81 9.59 54.73
CA GLY A 64 -3.51 10.99 54.91
C GLY A 64 -4.30 11.90 53.95
N PRO A 65 -4.16 13.25 54.08
CA PRO A 65 -4.83 14.17 53.17
C PRO A 65 -4.49 13.93 51.72
N VAL A 66 -5.51 14.01 50.84
CA VAL A 66 -5.35 13.85 49.39
C VAL A 66 -4.44 14.94 48.87
N GLN A 67 -3.28 14.56 48.34
CA GLN A 67 -2.41 15.49 47.62
C GLN A 67 -2.87 15.59 46.15
N LEU A 68 -3.09 16.81 45.69
CA LEU A 68 -3.39 17.09 44.29
C LEU A 68 -2.08 17.13 43.50
N LEU A 69 -1.93 16.23 42.55
CA LEU A 69 -0.82 16.22 41.62
C LEU A 69 -1.18 16.97 40.34
N ASN A 70 -0.36 17.92 39.95
CA ASN A 70 -0.49 18.54 38.63
C ASN A 70 0.28 17.74 37.60
N VAL A 71 -0.46 16.97 36.80
CA VAL A 71 0.15 16.16 35.71
C VAL A 71 0.18 17.03 34.47
N GLN A 72 1.35 17.58 34.15
CA GLN A 72 1.57 18.24 32.87
C GLN A 72 2.00 17.19 31.83
N CYS A 73 1.05 16.75 31.03
CA CYS A 73 1.38 16.02 29.80
C CYS A 73 1.82 17.01 28.72
N PRO A 74 2.81 16.66 27.89
CA PRO A 74 3.10 17.44 26.69
C PRO A 74 1.80 17.64 25.93
N ALA A 75 1.56 18.87 25.45
CA ALA A 75 0.38 19.18 24.68
C ALA A 75 0.30 18.26 23.47
N GLN A 76 -0.60 17.28 23.51
CA GLN A 76 -0.93 16.53 22.30
C GLN A 76 -1.65 17.47 21.36
N GLU A 77 -1.15 17.56 20.12
CA GLU A 77 -1.91 18.18 19.05
C GLU A 77 -3.21 17.37 18.87
N VAL A 78 -4.30 17.88 19.39
CA VAL A 78 -5.63 17.33 19.14
C VAL A 78 -6.14 17.95 17.84
N THR A 79 -5.66 17.45 16.72
CA THR A 79 -6.36 17.61 15.45
C THR A 79 -7.62 16.77 15.46
N ALA A 80 -8.61 17.07 14.64
CA ALA A 80 -9.81 16.25 14.50
C ALA A 80 -9.38 14.82 14.13
N ARG A 81 -9.29 13.94 15.12
CA ARG A 81 -8.70 12.62 15.01
C ARG A 81 -9.56 11.73 14.13
N LYS A 82 -9.08 11.37 12.98
CA LYS A 82 -9.51 10.17 12.26
C LYS A 82 -8.52 9.04 12.54
N GLU A 83 -8.42 8.65 13.78
CA GLU A 83 -7.76 7.42 14.16
C GLU A 83 -8.56 6.27 13.59
N TRP A 84 -7.89 5.37 12.87
CA TRP A 84 -8.55 4.17 12.40
C TRP A 84 -8.67 3.18 13.55
N LYS A 85 -9.85 3.14 14.15
CA LYS A 85 -10.14 2.23 15.27
C LYS A 85 -10.80 0.98 14.73
N SER A 86 -10.06 -0.08 14.62
CA SER A 86 -10.62 -1.41 14.37
C SER A 86 -9.72 -2.46 14.99
N GLU A 87 -10.37 -3.51 15.51
CA GLU A 87 -9.67 -4.64 16.08
C GLU A 87 -9.36 -5.65 14.97
N PRO A 88 -8.21 -6.33 15.03
CA PRO A 88 -7.89 -7.43 14.15
C PRO A 88 -8.83 -8.63 14.42
N PRO A 89 -8.92 -9.60 13.50
CA PRO A 89 -9.55 -10.89 13.76
C PRO A 89 -8.98 -11.58 15.00
N ALA A 90 -9.79 -12.42 15.67
CA ALA A 90 -9.41 -13.06 16.92
C ALA A 90 -8.24 -14.05 16.80
N ASP A 91 -7.96 -14.53 15.60
CA ASP A 91 -6.85 -15.43 15.28
C ASP A 91 -5.58 -14.70 14.84
N CYS A 92 -5.54 -13.37 14.95
CA CYS A 92 -4.35 -12.58 14.63
C CYS A 92 -3.14 -13.07 15.45
N PRO A 93 -2.05 -13.50 14.79
CA PRO A 93 -0.90 -14.07 15.49
C PRO A 93 0.08 -13.02 16.02
N PHE A 94 -0.15 -11.73 15.74
CA PHE A 94 0.79 -10.68 16.08
C PHE A 94 0.45 -10.01 17.40
N GLU A 95 1.44 -9.93 18.28
CA GLU A 95 1.35 -9.07 19.46
C GLU A 95 1.25 -7.59 19.06
N ALA A 96 0.55 -6.80 19.86
CA ALA A 96 0.49 -5.35 19.65
C ALA A 96 1.86 -4.70 19.79
N SER A 97 2.15 -3.73 18.93
CA SER A 97 3.36 -2.93 19.04
C SER A 97 3.26 -1.96 20.23
N GLU A 98 4.35 -1.87 20.98
CA GLU A 98 4.52 -0.87 22.05
C GLU A 98 5.16 0.43 21.53
N VAL A 99 5.64 0.43 20.29
CA VAL A 99 6.35 1.57 19.68
C VAL A 99 5.44 2.36 18.76
N VAL A 100 4.68 1.66 17.90
CA VAL A 100 3.68 2.26 17.02
C VAL A 100 2.31 1.69 17.41
N THR A 101 1.48 2.50 18.02
CA THR A 101 0.22 2.07 18.63
C THR A 101 -1.02 2.41 17.80
N GLY A 102 -0.81 2.85 16.57
CA GLY A 102 -1.89 3.18 15.65
C GLY A 102 -1.48 4.15 14.56
N VAL A 103 -2.44 4.42 13.70
CA VAL A 103 -2.31 5.36 12.58
C VAL A 103 -3.45 6.35 12.63
N PHE A 104 -3.15 7.62 12.39
CA PHE A 104 -4.19 8.60 12.19
C PHE A 104 -4.02 9.38 10.89
N PHE A 105 -5.12 9.65 10.19
CA PHE A 105 -5.16 10.37 8.94
C PHE A 105 -5.32 11.87 9.20
N THR A 106 -4.39 12.69 8.66
CA THR A 106 -4.43 14.15 8.86
C THR A 106 -5.51 14.84 8.03
N GLY A 107 -6.03 14.15 7.01
CA GLY A 107 -6.96 14.71 6.04
C GLY A 107 -6.29 15.32 4.82
N LYS A 108 -4.96 15.50 4.82
CA LYS A 108 -4.25 15.89 3.61
C LYS A 108 -4.16 14.69 2.67
N ASN A 109 -4.61 14.88 1.44
CA ASN A 109 -4.59 13.83 0.44
C ASN A 109 -4.44 14.41 -0.97
N LYS A 110 -3.94 13.60 -1.89
CA LYS A 110 -3.83 13.93 -3.31
C LYS A 110 -4.01 12.67 -4.14
N THR A 111 -4.64 12.82 -5.29
CA THR A 111 -4.71 11.78 -6.31
C THR A 111 -4.05 12.27 -7.58
N TYR A 112 -3.44 11.33 -8.31
CA TYR A 112 -2.71 11.60 -9.54
C TYR A 112 -3.30 10.81 -10.71
N ALA A 113 -2.49 10.03 -11.42
CA ALA A 113 -2.92 9.29 -12.59
C ALA A 113 -4.00 8.24 -12.27
N ARG A 114 -4.97 8.11 -13.15
CA ARG A 114 -6.05 7.12 -13.07
C ARG A 114 -5.54 5.76 -13.55
N ALA A 115 -4.81 5.09 -12.71
CA ALA A 115 -4.22 3.77 -12.87
C ALA A 115 -3.88 3.22 -11.49
N ASP A 116 -3.59 1.95 -11.38
CA ASP A 116 -3.19 1.32 -10.13
C ASP A 116 -1.75 0.78 -10.14
N THR A 117 -1.37 0.02 -9.11
CA THR A 117 -0.07 -0.65 -8.95
C THR A 117 1.13 0.29 -8.87
N TRP A 118 1.02 1.31 -8.04
CA TRP A 118 2.08 2.31 -7.85
C TRP A 118 3.03 1.91 -6.72
N TYR A 119 4.31 1.68 -7.07
CA TYR A 119 5.40 1.35 -6.14
C TYR A 119 6.62 2.22 -6.41
N PRO A 120 6.61 3.50 -5.97
CA PRO A 120 7.69 4.43 -6.25
C PRO A 120 8.99 4.03 -5.58
N SER A 121 10.09 3.98 -6.32
CA SER A 121 11.44 3.83 -5.82
C SER A 121 12.19 5.15 -5.95
N TRP A 122 12.80 5.62 -4.87
CA TRP A 122 13.50 6.89 -4.80
C TRP A 122 14.96 6.75 -5.23
N ALA A 123 15.30 7.30 -6.38
CA ALA A 123 16.61 7.17 -7.01
C ALA A 123 17.61 8.26 -6.59
N SER A 124 18.88 8.04 -6.97
CA SER A 124 19.99 8.98 -6.71
C SER A 124 19.82 10.36 -7.34
N ASP A 125 19.07 10.45 -8.45
CA ASP A 125 18.76 11.70 -9.15
C ASP A 125 17.59 12.48 -8.55
N ASP A 126 17.12 12.06 -7.37
CA ASP A 126 16.01 12.64 -6.61
C ASP A 126 14.62 12.43 -7.22
N ARG A 127 14.50 11.69 -8.30
CA ARG A 127 13.23 11.29 -8.90
C ARG A 127 12.72 9.99 -8.27
N MET A 128 11.42 9.77 -8.42
CA MET A 128 10.83 8.45 -8.15
C MET A 128 10.49 7.75 -9.44
N TYR A 129 10.71 6.45 -9.45
CA TYR A 129 10.49 5.54 -10.56
C TYR A 129 9.47 4.49 -10.14
N SER A 130 8.31 4.50 -10.77
CA SER A 130 7.19 3.64 -10.35
C SER A 130 6.61 2.87 -11.52
N PRO A 131 6.27 1.59 -11.33
CA PRO A 131 5.32 0.93 -12.22
C PRO A 131 3.94 1.55 -12.08
N PHE A 132 3.06 1.28 -13.04
CA PHE A 132 1.61 1.42 -12.96
C PHE A 132 0.94 0.46 -13.95
N THR A 133 -0.35 0.19 -13.75
CA THR A 133 -1.14 -0.57 -14.72
C THR A 133 -2.63 -0.25 -14.68
N ASP A 134 -3.37 -0.90 -15.60
CA ASP A 134 -4.83 -0.90 -15.72
C ASP A 134 -5.44 0.49 -15.70
N GLY A 135 -4.82 1.38 -16.47
CA GLY A 135 -5.27 2.77 -16.56
C GLY A 135 -4.35 3.67 -17.37
N SER A 136 -4.46 4.96 -17.14
CA SER A 136 -3.81 5.96 -18.00
C SER A 136 -3.02 6.99 -17.20
N VAL A 137 -1.87 7.33 -17.74
CA VAL A 137 -1.09 8.53 -17.40
C VAL A 137 -1.23 9.52 -18.55
N TYR A 138 -1.45 10.79 -18.22
CA TYR A 138 -1.57 11.88 -19.18
C TYR A 138 -0.39 12.82 -19.04
N LEU A 139 0.38 13.00 -20.12
CA LEU A 139 1.56 13.85 -20.18
C LEU A 139 1.27 15.08 -21.04
N PRO A 140 1.47 16.31 -20.53
CA PRO A 140 1.35 17.52 -21.35
C PRO A 140 2.45 17.55 -22.41
N LEU A 141 2.09 17.92 -23.64
CA LEU A 141 3.02 18.14 -24.73
C LEU A 141 3.32 19.64 -24.90
N ALA A 142 4.44 19.96 -25.53
CA ALA A 142 4.86 21.34 -25.75
C ALA A 142 3.89 22.16 -26.62
N ASP A 143 3.09 21.49 -27.45
CA ASP A 143 2.07 22.11 -28.30
C ASP A 143 0.69 22.28 -27.62
N GLY A 144 0.62 22.01 -26.30
CA GLY A 144 -0.59 22.11 -25.49
C GLY A 144 -1.52 20.89 -25.58
N ARG A 145 -1.21 19.91 -26.41
CA ARG A 145 -1.90 18.62 -26.42
C ARG A 145 -1.49 17.76 -25.23
N THR A 146 -2.21 16.67 -25.03
CA THR A 146 -1.90 15.69 -23.99
C THR A 146 -1.64 14.33 -24.65
N ASN A 147 -0.52 13.70 -24.29
CA ASN A 147 -0.23 12.32 -24.65
C ASN A 147 -0.81 11.39 -23.58
N ARG A 148 -1.64 10.43 -24.01
CA ARG A 148 -2.18 9.37 -23.12
C ARG A 148 -1.30 8.12 -23.24
N VAL A 149 -0.77 7.67 -22.13
CA VAL A 149 -0.08 6.38 -22.00
C VAL A 149 -1.03 5.43 -21.26
N PHE A 150 -1.61 4.47 -21.97
CA PHE A 150 -2.59 3.52 -21.45
C PHE A 150 -1.95 2.15 -21.28
N SER A 151 -2.07 1.57 -20.10
CA SER A 151 -1.57 0.27 -19.71
C SER A 151 -2.73 -0.66 -19.32
N GLY A 152 -2.59 -1.95 -19.60
CA GLY A 152 -3.53 -2.99 -19.19
C GLY A 152 -2.82 -4.33 -19.13
N SER A 153 -2.73 -4.91 -17.93
CA SER A 153 -1.93 -6.10 -17.65
C SER A 153 -2.65 -7.41 -17.93
N GLY A 154 -3.97 -7.40 -17.99
CA GLY A 154 -4.78 -8.58 -18.33
C GLY A 154 -5.04 -8.70 -19.83
N TYR A 155 -5.42 -9.90 -20.27
CA TYR A 155 -5.82 -10.16 -21.66
C TYR A 155 -7.22 -9.65 -22.03
N ASN A 156 -7.89 -8.94 -21.14
CA ASN A 156 -9.25 -8.45 -21.30
C ASN A 156 -9.35 -7.01 -21.85
N PHE A 157 -8.23 -6.37 -22.15
CA PHE A 157 -8.23 -5.02 -22.69
C PHE A 157 -8.24 -5.04 -24.22
N GLU A 158 -9.38 -4.73 -24.82
CA GLU A 158 -9.55 -4.70 -26.29
C GLU A 158 -8.67 -3.66 -27.00
N GLU A 159 -8.29 -2.59 -26.29
CA GLU A 159 -7.41 -1.54 -26.83
C GLU A 159 -5.97 -2.01 -27.07
N LEU A 160 -5.58 -3.14 -26.50
CA LEU A 160 -4.21 -3.65 -26.51
C LEU A 160 -4.10 -4.95 -27.30
N LYS A 161 -3.07 -5.04 -28.15
CA LYS A 161 -2.75 -6.26 -28.90
C LYS A 161 -2.15 -7.37 -28.00
N SER A 162 -1.52 -6.97 -26.92
CA SER A 162 -0.94 -7.82 -25.88
C SER A 162 -0.99 -7.10 -24.54
N PRO A 163 -0.92 -7.78 -23.41
CA PRO A 163 -0.79 -7.17 -22.11
C PRO A 163 0.46 -6.30 -22.04
N VAL A 164 0.32 -5.14 -21.45
CA VAL A 164 1.42 -4.20 -21.22
C VAL A 164 1.33 -3.62 -19.82
N THR A 165 2.46 -3.52 -19.15
CA THR A 165 2.57 -2.75 -17.91
C THR A 165 3.09 -1.36 -18.20
N GLY A 166 2.74 -0.40 -17.37
CA GLY A 166 3.19 0.98 -17.49
C GLY A 166 4.34 1.30 -16.56
N PHE A 167 5.13 2.27 -16.91
CA PHE A 167 6.11 2.87 -16.04
C PHE A 167 6.02 4.39 -16.05
N ALA A 168 6.37 5.04 -14.94
CA ALA A 168 6.32 6.49 -14.78
C ALA A 168 7.53 7.01 -14.03
N VAL A 169 7.98 8.21 -14.42
CA VAL A 169 8.99 9.01 -13.71
C VAL A 169 8.29 10.18 -13.05
N ILE A 170 8.52 10.35 -11.76
CA ILE A 170 7.79 11.27 -10.91
C ILE A 170 8.78 12.24 -10.27
N GLU A 171 8.52 13.53 -10.40
CA GLU A 171 9.32 14.62 -9.85
C GLU A 171 8.55 15.40 -8.79
N GLY A 172 9.28 15.97 -7.84
CA GLY A 172 8.76 16.81 -6.76
C GLY A 172 9.05 16.22 -5.38
N ASN A 173 9.05 17.11 -4.39
CA ASN A 173 9.31 16.79 -2.97
C ASN A 173 8.07 17.01 -2.10
N ASP A 174 7.06 17.70 -2.64
CA ASP A 174 5.78 17.89 -1.98
C ASP A 174 4.77 16.90 -2.53
N PRO A 175 4.26 15.96 -1.71
CA PRO A 175 3.24 15.00 -2.11
C PRO A 175 1.95 15.64 -2.65
N MET A 176 1.71 16.91 -2.36
CA MET A 176 0.56 17.66 -2.86
C MET A 176 0.79 18.27 -4.25
N ALA A 177 2.03 18.27 -4.76
CA ALA A 177 2.43 18.97 -5.98
C ALA A 177 3.40 18.16 -6.88
N LEU A 178 3.26 16.83 -6.89
CA LEU A 178 4.08 15.96 -7.73
C LEU A 178 3.75 16.11 -9.21
N LYS A 179 4.73 15.83 -10.06
CA LYS A 179 4.58 15.83 -11.51
C LYS A 179 5.04 14.49 -12.07
N ILE A 180 4.23 13.86 -12.91
CA ILE A 180 4.67 12.75 -13.75
C ILE A 180 5.23 13.37 -15.02
N THR A 181 6.55 13.24 -15.20
CA THR A 181 7.27 13.92 -16.30
C THR A 181 7.56 13.01 -17.46
N ARG A 182 7.51 11.69 -17.24
CA ARG A 182 7.66 10.68 -18.28
C ARG A 182 6.84 9.44 -17.93
N ALA A 183 6.26 8.80 -18.93
CA ALA A 183 5.63 7.49 -18.82
C ALA A 183 5.82 6.70 -20.12
N GLY A 184 5.79 5.39 -20.02
CA GLY A 184 5.89 4.49 -21.15
C GLY A 184 5.34 3.11 -20.81
N LEU A 185 5.51 2.16 -21.73
CA LEU A 185 4.94 0.83 -21.65
C LEU A 185 6.02 -0.24 -21.80
N ILE A 186 5.83 -1.35 -21.11
CA ILE A 186 6.61 -2.58 -21.24
C ILE A 186 5.66 -3.68 -21.70
N PRO A 187 5.79 -4.21 -22.93
CA PRO A 187 5.00 -5.33 -23.41
C PRO A 187 5.43 -6.63 -22.75
N HIS A 188 4.50 -7.55 -22.57
CA HIS A 188 4.74 -8.85 -21.95
C HIS A 188 4.14 -10.01 -22.73
N GLU A 189 4.75 -11.18 -22.57
CA GLU A 189 4.26 -12.47 -23.01
C GLU A 189 3.89 -13.32 -21.79
N PRO A 190 2.76 -13.05 -21.12
CA PRO A 190 2.43 -13.68 -19.84
C PRO A 190 1.93 -15.11 -19.97
N PHE A 191 1.81 -15.69 -21.18
CA PHE A 191 1.41 -17.06 -21.32
C PHE A 191 2.30 -18.01 -20.51
N PRO A 192 1.70 -19.03 -19.85
CA PRO A 192 0.32 -19.54 -20.00
C PRO A 192 -0.71 -18.93 -19.02
N TYR A 193 -0.44 -17.79 -18.44
CA TYR A 193 -1.26 -17.14 -17.43
C TYR A 193 -2.27 -16.13 -18.04
N GLY A 194 -3.21 -15.64 -17.22
CA GLY A 194 -4.24 -14.69 -17.66
C GLY A 194 -3.78 -13.24 -17.76
N GLY A 195 -2.61 -12.92 -17.23
CA GLY A 195 -2.00 -11.59 -17.30
C GLY A 195 -0.64 -11.53 -16.62
N GLN A 196 0.08 -10.44 -16.84
CA GLN A 196 1.34 -10.13 -16.18
C GLN A 196 1.29 -8.70 -15.66
N TYR A 197 1.47 -8.56 -14.37
CA TYR A 197 1.23 -7.35 -13.59
C TYR A 197 2.54 -6.84 -13.00
N PRO A 198 2.70 -5.53 -12.81
CA PRO A 198 3.91 -5.01 -12.19
C PRO A 198 3.93 -5.30 -10.68
N CYS A 199 5.13 -5.41 -10.13
CA CYS A 199 5.39 -5.51 -8.70
C CYS A 199 6.59 -4.65 -8.31
N GLY A 200 7.50 -5.15 -7.48
CA GLY A 200 8.63 -4.40 -6.94
C GLY A 200 9.41 -3.62 -7.98
N SER A 201 9.68 -2.37 -7.67
CA SER A 201 10.47 -1.43 -8.46
C SER A 201 11.66 -0.97 -7.64
N LEU A 202 12.87 -1.02 -8.23
CA LEU A 202 14.08 -0.52 -7.61
C LEU A 202 14.88 0.29 -8.62
N ALA A 203 15.06 1.60 -8.34
CA ALA A 203 15.99 2.46 -9.06
C ALA A 203 17.25 2.65 -8.21
N TYR A 204 18.35 2.04 -8.60
CA TYR A 204 19.59 2.01 -7.84
C TYR A 204 20.81 2.20 -8.75
N ASN A 205 21.70 3.14 -8.39
CA ASN A 205 22.95 3.43 -9.10
C ASN A 205 22.79 3.60 -10.62
N GLY A 206 21.76 4.33 -11.04
CA GLY A 206 21.50 4.61 -12.46
C GLY A 206 20.72 3.51 -13.19
N VAL A 207 20.49 2.38 -12.55
CA VAL A 207 19.77 1.24 -13.12
C VAL A 207 18.38 1.14 -12.53
N TRP A 208 17.38 0.88 -13.36
CA TRP A 208 16.03 0.58 -12.93
C TRP A 208 15.70 -0.89 -13.15
N TYR A 209 15.37 -1.58 -12.07
CA TYR A 209 14.89 -2.95 -12.03
C TYR A 209 13.38 -2.94 -11.84
N TYR A 210 12.66 -3.38 -12.84
CA TYR A 210 11.21 -3.36 -12.90
C TYR A 210 10.66 -4.79 -12.84
N GLY A 211 10.08 -5.17 -11.71
CA GLY A 211 9.54 -6.51 -11.49
C GLY A 211 8.13 -6.66 -12.03
N SER A 212 7.79 -7.89 -12.41
CA SER A 212 6.42 -8.27 -12.80
C SER A 212 6.07 -9.66 -12.29
N TYR A 213 4.79 -9.94 -12.07
CA TYR A 213 4.27 -11.23 -11.65
C TYR A 213 3.07 -11.64 -12.51
N CYS A 214 2.74 -12.91 -12.52
CA CYS A 214 1.62 -13.43 -13.29
C CYS A 214 0.40 -13.66 -12.39
N LEU A 215 -0.79 -13.51 -12.97
CA LEU A 215 -2.04 -13.98 -12.40
C LEU A 215 -2.71 -14.96 -13.36
N ASP A 216 -3.28 -16.02 -12.81
CA ASP A 216 -4.04 -17.01 -13.53
C ASP A 216 -5.53 -16.96 -13.11
N TRP A 217 -6.30 -17.90 -13.55
CA TRP A 217 -7.76 -17.89 -13.54
C TRP A 217 -8.35 -18.85 -12.53
N HIS A 218 -9.28 -18.34 -11.76
CA HIS A 218 -10.26 -19.18 -11.09
C HIS A 218 -11.66 -18.86 -11.60
N LYS A 219 -12.25 -17.76 -11.16
CA LYS A 219 -13.51 -17.22 -11.70
C LYS A 219 -13.24 -16.08 -12.66
N ASP A 220 -12.26 -15.29 -12.32
CA ASP A 220 -11.79 -14.12 -13.05
C ASP A 220 -10.32 -14.30 -13.44
N PRO A 221 -9.85 -13.64 -14.52
CA PRO A 221 -8.52 -13.86 -15.07
C PRO A 221 -7.36 -13.41 -14.18
N TRP A 222 -7.60 -12.87 -13.00
CA TRP A 222 -6.58 -12.35 -12.08
C TRP A 222 -6.78 -12.82 -10.63
N ASP A 223 -7.41 -13.98 -10.44
CA ASP A 223 -7.71 -14.53 -9.11
C ASP A 223 -6.52 -15.20 -8.46
N ILE A 224 -5.75 -15.98 -9.22
CA ILE A 224 -4.77 -16.93 -8.69
C ILE A 224 -3.36 -16.42 -8.93
N MET A 225 -2.55 -16.44 -7.87
CA MET A 225 -1.14 -16.06 -7.94
C MET A 225 -0.37 -17.04 -8.84
N GLY A 226 0.22 -16.51 -9.90
CA GLY A 226 1.20 -17.18 -10.73
C GLY A 226 2.64 -16.83 -10.30
N PRO A 227 3.64 -17.29 -11.05
CA PRO A 227 5.03 -17.08 -10.70
C PRO A 227 5.47 -15.62 -10.90
N PHE A 228 6.61 -15.31 -10.29
CA PHE A 228 7.40 -14.11 -10.53
C PHE A 228 8.37 -14.36 -11.71
N PRO A 229 8.12 -13.83 -12.92
CA PRO A 229 9.05 -13.99 -14.04
C PRO A 229 10.45 -13.48 -13.73
N GLY A 230 10.56 -12.25 -13.23
CA GLY A 230 11.81 -11.57 -12.95
C GLY A 230 11.71 -10.08 -13.24
N PHE A 231 12.84 -9.49 -13.69
CA PHE A 231 12.95 -8.05 -13.88
C PHE A 231 13.21 -7.68 -15.33
N ASN A 232 12.49 -6.64 -15.79
CA ASN A 232 12.95 -5.84 -16.91
C ASN A 232 14.00 -4.85 -16.38
N ILE A 233 15.08 -4.65 -17.09
CA ILE A 233 16.23 -3.87 -16.64
C ILE A 233 16.49 -2.71 -17.61
N SER A 234 16.60 -1.52 -17.06
CA SER A 234 17.02 -0.31 -17.79
C SER A 234 18.28 0.27 -17.16
N LYS A 235 19.29 0.58 -17.96
CA LYS A 235 20.56 1.19 -17.51
C LYS A 235 20.55 2.72 -17.65
N ASP A 236 19.43 3.31 -18.03
CA ASP A 236 19.26 4.73 -18.33
C ASP A 236 17.95 5.29 -17.74
N PHE A 237 17.53 4.75 -16.60
CA PHE A 237 16.32 5.15 -15.89
C PHE A 237 15.05 5.05 -16.75
N GLY A 238 14.91 3.98 -17.54
CA GLY A 238 13.70 3.66 -18.32
C GLY A 238 13.60 4.44 -19.62
N GLN A 239 14.70 4.97 -20.17
CA GLN A 239 14.72 5.49 -21.54
C GLN A 239 14.80 4.35 -22.56
N SER A 240 15.56 3.31 -22.23
CA SER A 240 15.61 2.06 -22.97
C SER A 240 15.59 0.86 -22.01
N TRP A 241 15.18 -0.29 -22.53
CA TRP A 241 15.10 -1.53 -21.77
C TRP A 241 15.97 -2.58 -22.42
N LEU A 242 16.71 -3.35 -21.60
CA LEU A 242 17.45 -4.51 -22.07
C LEU A 242 16.47 -5.59 -22.58
N PRO A 243 16.92 -6.48 -23.48
CA PRO A 243 16.11 -7.63 -23.86
C PRO A 243 15.66 -8.44 -22.66
N GLU A 244 14.42 -8.93 -22.69
CA GLU A 244 13.86 -9.72 -21.61
C GLU A 244 14.66 -11.00 -21.38
N GLN A 245 15.10 -11.21 -20.15
CA GLN A 245 15.94 -12.35 -19.75
C GLN A 245 15.11 -13.47 -19.11
N ARG A 246 13.93 -13.14 -18.60
CA ARG A 246 13.05 -14.05 -17.87
C ARG A 246 11.62 -13.85 -18.35
N THR A 247 10.89 -14.95 -18.44
CA THR A 247 9.51 -14.98 -18.89
C THR A 247 8.63 -15.77 -17.92
N ALA A 248 7.34 -15.71 -18.09
CA ALA A 248 6.39 -16.54 -17.34
C ALA A 248 6.63 -18.05 -17.51
N LEU A 249 7.20 -18.49 -18.65
CA LEU A 249 7.58 -19.88 -18.91
C LEU A 249 8.96 -20.25 -18.34
N ASN A 250 9.80 -19.27 -18.07
CA ASN A 250 11.12 -19.45 -17.48
C ASN A 250 11.32 -18.44 -16.33
N PRO A 251 10.51 -18.56 -15.24
CA PRO A 251 10.54 -17.61 -14.12
C PRO A 251 11.85 -17.71 -13.34
N LEU A 252 12.19 -16.61 -12.67
CA LEU A 252 13.49 -16.43 -12.01
C LEU A 252 13.80 -17.55 -11.00
N PHE A 253 12.84 -17.97 -10.19
CA PHE A 253 13.06 -19.00 -9.16
C PHE A 253 12.50 -20.38 -9.55
N GLY A 254 12.15 -20.57 -10.81
CA GLY A 254 11.65 -21.85 -11.31
C GLY A 254 10.28 -22.25 -10.78
N GLU A 255 9.57 -21.33 -10.09
CA GLU A 255 8.19 -21.56 -9.69
C GLU A 255 7.29 -21.46 -10.92
N SER A 256 6.75 -22.56 -11.33
CA SER A 256 5.72 -22.60 -12.38
C SER A 256 4.48 -23.28 -11.84
N ALA A 257 3.31 -22.92 -12.36
CA ALA A 257 2.17 -23.80 -12.26
C ALA A 257 2.63 -25.14 -12.87
N LYS A 258 2.69 -26.20 -12.04
CA LYS A 258 3.28 -27.51 -12.41
C LYS A 258 2.77 -28.06 -13.74
N ASP A 259 1.62 -27.62 -14.16
CA ASP A 259 0.96 -28.16 -15.33
C ASP A 259 1.04 -27.24 -16.53
N GLY A 260 1.72 -26.06 -16.44
CA GLY A 260 2.10 -25.19 -17.58
C GLY A 260 1.13 -25.15 -18.75
N ARG A 261 -0.15 -25.45 -18.50
CA ARG A 261 -1.16 -25.55 -19.54
C ARG A 261 -1.48 -24.16 -19.99
N ALA A 262 -1.05 -23.86 -21.19
CA ALA A 262 -1.39 -22.63 -21.86
C ALA A 262 -2.89 -22.37 -21.71
N VAL A 263 -3.20 -21.26 -21.06
CA VAL A 263 -4.54 -20.71 -21.12
C VAL A 263 -4.79 -20.42 -22.59
N LYS A 264 -5.62 -21.25 -23.25
CA LYS A 264 -6.01 -20.96 -24.62
C LYS A 264 -6.90 -19.73 -24.58
N MET A 265 -6.35 -18.61 -24.99
CA MET A 265 -7.16 -17.46 -25.32
C MET A 265 -8.03 -17.79 -26.52
N PHE A 266 -9.33 -17.88 -26.32
CA PHE A 266 -10.25 -17.87 -27.44
C PHE A 266 -10.26 -16.48 -28.06
N LYS A 267 -10.11 -16.45 -29.39
CA LYS A 267 -10.24 -15.27 -30.20
C LYS A 267 -11.40 -14.39 -29.71
N MET A 268 -11.05 -13.20 -29.19
CA MET A 268 -11.85 -11.97 -29.16
C MET A 268 -13.36 -12.06 -28.79
N GLN A 269 -13.81 -13.08 -28.08
CA GLN A 269 -15.21 -13.18 -27.68
C GLN A 269 -15.41 -13.38 -26.18
N ASN A 270 -14.55 -12.87 -25.33
CA ASN A 270 -14.69 -12.89 -23.86
C ASN A 270 -14.91 -14.27 -23.23
N LYS A 271 -14.43 -15.34 -23.84
CA LYS A 271 -14.54 -16.70 -23.33
C LYS A 271 -13.16 -17.32 -23.27
N TYR A 272 -12.57 -17.17 -22.12
CA TYR A 272 -11.36 -17.90 -21.81
C TYR A 272 -11.73 -19.33 -21.39
N GLU A 273 -11.02 -20.34 -21.87
CA GLU A 273 -11.05 -21.65 -21.24
C GLU A 273 -10.34 -21.52 -19.89
N LYS A 274 -11.07 -21.81 -18.83
CA LYS A 274 -10.50 -21.84 -17.48
C LYS A 274 -9.43 -22.93 -17.45
N SER A 275 -8.25 -22.60 -16.91
CA SER A 275 -7.22 -23.59 -16.63
C SER A 275 -7.78 -24.64 -15.65
N GLU A 276 -7.18 -25.84 -15.58
CA GLU A 276 -7.58 -26.82 -14.58
C GLU A 276 -7.36 -26.33 -13.13
N TYR A 277 -6.48 -25.36 -12.95
CA TYR A 277 -6.31 -24.62 -11.70
C TYR A 277 -7.58 -23.90 -11.28
N SER A 278 -8.32 -23.34 -12.24
CA SER A 278 -9.55 -22.60 -12.00
C SER A 278 -10.76 -23.46 -11.65
N ARG A 279 -10.63 -24.77 -11.65
CA ARG A 279 -11.74 -25.69 -11.37
C ARG A 279 -11.84 -26.14 -9.90
N GLY A 280 -11.60 -25.23 -8.97
CA GLY A 280 -11.89 -25.46 -7.55
C GLY A 280 -10.79 -26.17 -6.76
N LYS A 281 -9.58 -26.23 -7.27
CA LYS A 281 -8.41 -26.55 -6.47
C LYS A 281 -7.73 -25.27 -6.02
N ALA A 282 -7.24 -25.26 -4.80
CA ALA A 282 -6.39 -24.22 -4.26
C ALA A 282 -5.31 -23.85 -5.27
N GLY A 283 -5.06 -22.56 -5.40
CA GLY A 283 -4.13 -22.01 -6.39
C GLY A 283 -2.73 -22.64 -6.37
N ALA A 284 -1.94 -22.31 -7.37
CA ALA A 284 -0.56 -22.78 -7.43
C ALA A 284 0.17 -22.47 -6.13
N LYS A 285 0.95 -23.44 -5.65
CA LYS A 285 1.84 -23.25 -4.50
C LYS A 285 2.99 -22.35 -4.92
N VAL A 286 2.79 -21.04 -4.82
CA VAL A 286 3.78 -20.02 -5.12
C VAL A 286 4.25 -19.42 -3.82
N LYS A 287 5.57 -19.46 -3.58
CA LYS A 287 6.21 -18.80 -2.44
C LYS A 287 6.49 -17.33 -2.73
N ILE A 288 6.94 -17.03 -3.94
CA ILE A 288 7.32 -15.68 -4.35
C ILE A 288 6.24 -15.10 -5.26
N GLY A 289 5.13 -14.72 -4.66
CA GLY A 289 4.03 -14.04 -5.33
C GLY A 289 4.15 -12.52 -5.19
N ALA A 290 4.10 -11.77 -6.28
CA ALA A 290 4.16 -10.31 -6.33
C ALA A 290 5.23 -9.72 -5.38
N PRO A 291 6.54 -10.02 -5.55
CA PRO A 291 7.57 -9.56 -4.63
C PRO A 291 7.80 -8.06 -4.73
N HIS A 292 8.07 -7.40 -3.59
CA HIS A 292 8.38 -5.99 -3.49
C HIS A 292 9.69 -5.75 -2.76
N PHE A 293 10.47 -4.79 -3.27
CA PHE A 293 11.69 -4.37 -2.59
C PHE A 293 11.37 -3.67 -1.27
N VAL A 294 12.19 -3.93 -0.27
CA VAL A 294 12.22 -3.11 0.94
C VAL A 294 12.72 -1.72 0.55
N ASP A 295 11.93 -0.69 0.83
CA ASP A 295 12.31 0.69 0.58
C ASP A 295 13.28 1.18 1.68
N PHE A 296 14.56 1.26 1.34
CA PHE A 296 15.64 1.71 2.20
C PHE A 296 16.02 3.19 2.01
N GLY A 297 15.13 4.01 1.51
CA GLY A 297 15.44 5.41 1.26
C GLY A 297 16.08 5.68 -0.10
N LYS A 298 16.60 6.87 -0.25
CA LYS A 298 17.19 7.35 -1.49
C LYS A 298 18.34 6.45 -1.94
N ASN A 299 18.18 5.82 -3.11
CA ASN A 299 19.23 4.96 -3.65
C ASN A 299 19.71 3.89 -2.66
N MET A 300 18.79 3.32 -1.88
CA MET A 300 19.08 2.30 -0.84
C MET A 300 20.05 2.76 0.27
N GLU A 301 20.12 4.06 0.58
CA GLU A 301 21.08 4.62 1.53
C GLU A 301 21.04 4.00 2.95
N HIS A 302 19.92 3.41 3.33
CA HIS A 302 19.73 2.75 4.62
C HIS A 302 19.78 1.23 4.55
N SER A 303 20.19 0.64 3.41
CA SER A 303 20.39 -0.81 3.36
C SER A 303 21.51 -1.21 4.32
N PRO A 304 21.29 -2.22 5.19
CA PRO A 304 22.24 -2.55 6.26
C PRO A 304 23.57 -3.13 5.73
N ASP A 305 23.58 -3.69 4.53
CA ASP A 305 24.72 -4.39 3.95
C ASP A 305 24.89 -4.13 2.43
N GLY A 306 24.20 -3.12 1.90
CA GLY A 306 24.22 -2.76 0.48
C GLY A 306 23.50 -3.76 -0.43
N ARG A 307 22.77 -4.74 0.14
CA ARG A 307 21.90 -5.62 -0.62
C ARG A 307 20.50 -5.02 -0.76
N ALA A 308 19.85 -5.34 -1.86
CA ALA A 308 18.42 -5.18 -2.00
C ALA A 308 17.73 -6.39 -1.35
N TYR A 309 16.72 -6.10 -0.54
CA TYR A 309 15.87 -7.10 0.08
C TYR A 309 14.49 -7.03 -0.55
N MET A 310 13.85 -8.18 -0.68
CA MET A 310 12.47 -8.27 -1.14
C MET A 310 11.62 -9.07 -0.16
N VAL A 311 10.37 -8.66 -0.04
CA VAL A 311 9.32 -9.43 0.62
C VAL A 311 8.32 -9.89 -0.44
N ALA A 312 7.78 -11.08 -0.25
CA ALA A 312 6.77 -11.64 -1.14
C ALA A 312 5.74 -12.40 -0.32
N HIS A 313 4.46 -12.28 -0.66
CA HIS A 313 3.48 -13.17 -0.08
C HIS A 313 3.36 -14.45 -0.92
N GLY A 314 2.88 -15.51 -0.30
CA GLY A 314 2.70 -16.77 -0.97
C GLY A 314 1.95 -17.79 -0.12
N ALA A 315 1.86 -19.00 -0.64
CA ALA A 315 1.27 -20.12 0.07
C ALA A 315 1.87 -21.45 -0.37
N THR A 316 1.93 -22.38 0.57
CA THR A 316 2.38 -23.76 0.32
C THR A 316 1.38 -24.80 0.81
N ARG A 317 0.36 -24.42 1.56
CA ARG A 317 -0.69 -25.34 2.00
C ARG A 317 -1.48 -25.88 0.81
N PRO A 318 -1.88 -27.16 0.82
CA PRO A 318 -2.67 -27.76 -0.26
C PRO A 318 -4.05 -27.13 -0.44
N ASP A 319 -4.62 -26.60 0.62
CA ASP A 319 -5.96 -26.01 0.71
C ASP A 319 -5.98 -24.48 0.67
N SER A 320 -4.83 -23.85 0.57
CA SER A 320 -4.69 -22.39 0.50
C SER A 320 -5.25 -21.81 -0.79
N PHE A 321 -5.94 -20.70 -0.67
CA PHE A 321 -6.27 -19.85 -1.81
C PHE A 321 -5.25 -18.73 -1.91
N ASN A 322 -4.33 -18.83 -2.86
CA ASN A 322 -3.27 -17.84 -3.06
C ASN A 322 -3.63 -16.91 -4.24
N SER A 323 -3.91 -15.66 -3.92
CA SER A 323 -4.21 -14.60 -4.88
C SER A 323 -3.38 -13.35 -4.56
N TRP A 324 -3.56 -12.28 -5.31
CA TRP A 324 -2.89 -11.00 -5.01
C TRP A 324 -3.38 -10.34 -3.71
N VAL A 325 -4.54 -10.70 -3.18
CA VAL A 325 -5.07 -10.18 -1.89
C VAL A 325 -5.10 -11.21 -0.79
N THR A 326 -4.73 -12.46 -1.06
CA THR A 326 -4.85 -13.56 -0.09
C THR A 326 -3.66 -14.52 -0.24
N GLY A 327 -3.11 -14.94 0.86
CA GLY A 327 -2.06 -15.93 0.99
C GLY A 327 -1.88 -16.30 2.45
N ASP A 328 -0.88 -17.12 2.75
CA ASP A 328 -0.64 -17.66 4.08
C ASP A 328 0.64 -17.16 4.71
N GLN A 329 1.59 -16.74 3.89
CA GLN A 329 2.97 -16.58 4.31
C GLN A 329 3.61 -15.38 3.65
N VAL A 330 4.54 -14.75 4.36
CA VAL A 330 5.48 -13.79 3.80
C VAL A 330 6.86 -14.41 3.76
N TYR A 331 7.54 -14.28 2.64
CA TYR A 331 8.92 -14.73 2.42
C TYR A 331 9.85 -13.53 2.28
N LEU A 332 11.13 -13.73 2.67
CA LEU A 332 12.17 -12.71 2.59
C LEU A 332 13.35 -13.26 1.80
N LEU A 333 13.84 -12.45 0.88
CA LEU A 333 14.99 -12.77 0.03
C LEU A 333 15.84 -11.54 -0.21
N ARG A 334 17.10 -11.73 -0.62
CA ARG A 334 18.02 -10.62 -0.84
C ARG A 334 19.04 -10.92 -1.95
N VAL A 335 19.54 -9.86 -2.55
CA VAL A 335 20.56 -9.92 -3.60
C VAL A 335 21.46 -8.70 -3.55
N LYS A 336 22.69 -8.79 -4.01
CA LYS A 336 23.51 -7.61 -4.34
C LYS A 336 23.08 -7.11 -5.72
N PRO A 337 22.41 -5.94 -5.82
CA PRO A 337 21.75 -5.55 -7.06
C PRO A 337 22.76 -5.12 -8.12
N SER A 338 22.71 -5.79 -9.27
CA SER A 338 23.38 -5.40 -10.51
C SER A 338 22.61 -5.96 -11.72
N PRO A 339 22.82 -5.44 -12.94
CA PRO A 339 22.21 -6.00 -14.14
C PRO A 339 22.51 -7.50 -14.36
N GLU A 340 23.62 -7.97 -13.84
CA GLU A 340 24.07 -9.36 -13.99
C GLU A 340 23.41 -10.28 -12.95
N THR A 341 23.14 -9.76 -11.73
CA THR A 341 22.67 -10.57 -10.60
C THR A 341 21.16 -10.64 -10.47
N MET A 342 20.45 -9.59 -10.88
CA MET A 342 19.00 -9.47 -10.60
C MET A 342 18.18 -10.60 -11.24
N ASN A 343 18.54 -11.05 -12.44
CA ASN A 343 17.89 -12.16 -13.13
C ASN A 343 18.68 -13.49 -13.07
N ASP A 344 19.72 -13.54 -12.24
CA ASP A 344 20.45 -14.77 -11.95
C ASP A 344 19.96 -15.41 -10.65
N PRO A 345 19.25 -16.54 -10.67
CA PRO A 345 18.73 -17.18 -9.46
C PRO A 345 19.84 -17.59 -8.47
N SER A 346 21.06 -17.84 -8.95
CA SER A 346 22.18 -18.23 -8.10
C SER A 346 22.78 -17.09 -7.29
N ALA A 347 22.48 -15.84 -7.66
CA ALA A 347 22.92 -14.64 -6.93
C ALA A 347 22.05 -14.29 -5.73
N TRP A 348 20.88 -14.94 -5.59
CA TRP A 348 19.92 -14.66 -4.54
C TRP A 348 20.16 -15.51 -3.29
N GLU A 349 19.94 -14.91 -2.15
CA GLU A 349 19.90 -15.57 -0.86
C GLU A 349 18.51 -15.49 -0.27
N PHE A 350 18.04 -16.59 0.30
CA PHE A 350 16.71 -16.77 0.85
C PHE A 350 16.77 -16.94 2.36
N TYR A 351 15.81 -16.33 3.07
CA TYR A 351 15.69 -16.50 4.50
C TYR A 351 15.35 -17.96 4.84
N GLY A 352 16.22 -18.60 5.60
CA GLY A 352 16.12 -20.00 6.01
C GLY A 352 15.68 -20.21 7.47
N GLY A 353 15.16 -19.14 8.09
CA GLY A 353 14.80 -19.14 9.52
C GLY A 353 15.90 -18.53 10.40
N LYS A 354 15.87 -18.86 11.68
CA LYS A 354 16.87 -18.41 12.66
C LYS A 354 17.62 -19.61 13.25
N ASP A 355 18.88 -19.38 13.63
CA ASP A 355 19.67 -20.33 14.40
C ASP A 355 19.28 -20.32 15.89
N ASP A 356 19.88 -21.18 16.69
CA ASP A 356 19.63 -21.30 18.12
C ASP A 356 20.00 -20.03 18.93
N LYS A 357 20.74 -19.11 18.33
CA LYS A 357 21.12 -17.81 18.89
C LYS A 357 20.19 -16.69 18.42
N GLY A 358 19.22 -17.00 17.55
CA GLY A 358 18.28 -16.03 17.00
C GLY A 358 18.81 -15.26 15.77
N ASN A 359 19.99 -15.60 15.23
CA ASN A 359 20.50 -14.97 14.02
C ASN A 359 19.81 -15.53 12.77
N ALA A 360 19.59 -14.67 11.78
CA ALA A 360 19.01 -15.10 10.52
C ALA A 360 19.93 -16.02 9.74
N ILE A 361 19.40 -17.14 9.28
CA ILE A 361 20.07 -18.08 8.38
C ILE A 361 19.72 -17.68 6.94
N TRP A 362 20.74 -17.54 6.10
CA TRP A 362 20.59 -17.27 4.68
C TRP A 362 21.06 -18.46 3.86
N THR A 363 20.32 -18.85 2.85
CA THR A 363 20.63 -19.99 1.97
C THR A 363 20.51 -19.60 0.49
N ALA A 364 21.41 -20.12 -0.33
CA ALA A 364 21.30 -20.01 -1.79
C ALA A 364 20.29 -21.02 -2.39
N ASP A 365 19.85 -21.99 -1.61
CA ASP A 365 18.92 -23.03 -2.04
C ASP A 365 17.48 -22.55 -1.85
N PHE A 366 16.80 -22.21 -2.96
CA PHE A 366 15.41 -21.77 -2.94
C PHE A 366 14.45 -22.75 -2.26
N GLN A 367 14.73 -24.06 -2.31
CA GLN A 367 13.87 -25.06 -1.67
C GLN A 367 13.90 -24.97 -0.14
N LYS A 368 14.95 -24.39 0.42
CA LYS A 368 15.14 -24.21 1.87
C LYS A 368 14.63 -22.88 2.39
N ILE A 369 14.00 -22.05 1.55
CA ILE A 369 13.36 -20.82 2.01
C ILE A 369 12.30 -21.15 3.04
N LYS A 370 12.29 -20.41 4.13
CA LYS A 370 11.27 -20.48 5.19
C LYS A 370 10.43 -19.21 5.22
N PRO A 371 9.16 -19.33 5.64
CA PRO A 371 8.36 -18.13 5.84
C PRO A 371 8.98 -17.23 6.92
N LEU A 372 8.92 -15.92 6.68
CA LEU A 372 9.24 -14.88 7.65
C LEU A 372 8.07 -14.70 8.63
N LEU A 373 6.86 -14.73 8.11
CA LEU A 373 5.59 -14.60 8.82
C LEU A 373 4.57 -15.59 8.27
N GLU A 374 3.63 -15.97 9.13
CA GLU A 374 2.51 -16.84 8.75
C GLU A 374 1.21 -16.35 9.39
N TRP A 375 0.19 -16.21 8.58
CA TRP A 375 -1.19 -16.02 9.01
C TRP A 375 -2.11 -16.49 7.88
N ASN A 376 -2.70 -17.65 8.07
CA ASN A 376 -3.46 -18.34 7.03
C ASN A 376 -4.59 -17.47 6.47
N ASP A 377 -4.64 -17.36 5.14
CA ASP A 377 -5.64 -16.62 4.37
C ASP A 377 -5.69 -15.10 4.59
N HIS A 378 -4.71 -14.53 5.32
CA HIS A 378 -4.65 -13.09 5.65
C HIS A 378 -3.42 -12.36 5.10
N MET A 379 -2.57 -13.03 4.31
CA MET A 379 -1.35 -12.46 3.73
C MET A 379 -1.53 -12.24 2.23
N GLY A 380 -1.98 -11.06 1.83
CA GLY A 380 -1.94 -10.61 0.44
C GLY A 380 -0.68 -9.82 0.11
N ILE A 381 -0.73 -8.95 -0.90
CA ILE A 381 0.42 -8.14 -1.29
C ILE A 381 1.02 -7.41 -0.10
N VAL A 382 2.34 -7.56 0.04
CA VAL A 382 3.13 -7.05 1.15
C VAL A 382 4.21 -6.09 0.65
N THR A 383 4.41 -4.97 1.37
CA THR A 383 5.51 -4.02 1.15
C THR A 383 6.18 -3.70 2.47
N VAL A 384 7.44 -3.29 2.44
CA VAL A 384 8.19 -2.87 3.64
C VAL A 384 8.95 -1.59 3.36
N THR A 385 8.93 -0.67 4.32
CA THR A 385 9.72 0.56 4.27
C THR A 385 10.49 0.73 5.58
N TYR A 386 11.75 1.08 5.50
CA TYR A 386 12.56 1.48 6.65
C TYR A 386 12.28 2.94 7.02
N ILE A 387 12.03 3.21 8.30
CA ILE A 387 11.74 4.54 8.85
C ILE A 387 12.94 5.02 9.68
N PRO A 388 13.85 5.83 9.10
CA PRO A 388 15.10 6.21 9.77
C PRO A 388 14.89 6.92 11.10
N GLY A 389 13.92 7.83 11.20
CA GLY A 389 13.62 8.58 12.42
C GLY A 389 13.18 7.72 13.59
N LEU A 390 12.59 6.55 13.33
CA LEU A 390 12.20 5.58 14.35
C LEU A 390 13.18 4.41 14.46
N LYS A 391 14.08 4.24 13.50
CA LYS A 391 14.95 3.05 13.34
C LYS A 391 14.12 1.76 13.31
N LYS A 392 13.03 1.78 12.55
CA LYS A 392 12.05 0.68 12.46
C LYS A 392 11.71 0.38 11.00
N TYR A 393 11.35 -0.84 10.77
CA TYR A 393 10.69 -1.27 9.54
C TYR A 393 9.19 -1.22 9.75
N ILE A 394 8.44 -0.72 8.77
CA ILE A 394 6.99 -0.83 8.71
C ILE A 394 6.63 -1.68 7.49
N MET A 395 5.90 -2.74 7.73
CA MET A 395 5.33 -3.61 6.70
C MET A 395 3.85 -3.25 6.52
N CYS A 396 3.42 -3.05 5.29
CA CYS A 396 2.01 -2.90 4.93
C CYS A 396 1.54 -4.20 4.27
N VAL A 397 0.41 -4.73 4.70
CA VAL A 397 -0.19 -5.94 4.14
C VAL A 397 -1.63 -5.65 3.72
N THR A 398 -1.99 -6.05 2.50
CA THR A 398 -3.37 -6.09 2.04
C THR A 398 -3.97 -7.45 2.40
N ASP A 399 -5.10 -7.45 3.11
CA ASP A 399 -5.79 -8.65 3.60
C ASP A 399 -7.14 -8.80 2.89
N GLY A 400 -7.27 -9.86 2.11
CA GLY A 400 -8.51 -10.24 1.42
C GLY A 400 -9.61 -10.79 2.34
N ARG A 401 -9.39 -10.86 3.66
CA ARG A 401 -10.31 -11.35 4.69
C ARG A 401 -10.66 -12.82 4.60
N GLY A 402 -9.65 -13.66 4.61
CA GLY A 402 -9.82 -15.10 4.72
C GLY A 402 -10.00 -15.82 3.37
N PRO A 403 -10.36 -17.10 3.40
CA PRO A 403 -10.34 -17.98 2.24
C PRO A 403 -11.44 -17.59 1.24
N LYS A 404 -11.13 -16.65 0.37
CA LYS A 404 -12.02 -16.20 -0.68
C LYS A 404 -11.65 -16.80 -2.01
N VAL A 405 -12.67 -17.12 -2.76
CA VAL A 405 -12.57 -17.67 -4.12
C VAL A 405 -12.65 -16.55 -5.17
N ASP A 406 -12.82 -15.32 -4.73
CA ASP A 406 -12.81 -14.12 -5.56
C ASP A 406 -12.03 -12.99 -4.88
N THR A 407 -11.58 -12.05 -5.68
CA THR A 407 -10.76 -10.92 -5.24
C THR A 407 -11.56 -9.64 -5.02
N VAL A 408 -12.89 -9.75 -4.99
CA VAL A 408 -13.76 -8.59 -4.74
C VAL A 408 -13.75 -8.21 -3.27
N GLY A 409 -13.49 -6.93 -2.97
CA GLY A 409 -13.44 -6.39 -1.62
C GLY A 409 -14.73 -6.54 -0.80
N PRO A 410 -14.80 -5.99 0.39
CA PRO A 410 -13.82 -5.09 0.98
C PRO A 410 -12.55 -5.79 1.47
N TYR A 411 -11.43 -5.06 1.41
CA TYR A 411 -10.14 -5.52 1.94
C TYR A 411 -9.83 -4.82 3.26
N ASP A 412 -9.02 -5.48 4.07
CA ASP A 412 -8.41 -4.86 5.22
C ASP A 412 -6.94 -4.53 4.90
N THR A 413 -6.40 -3.58 5.62
CA THR A 413 -4.96 -3.27 5.56
C THR A 413 -4.43 -3.28 6.98
N TYR A 414 -3.30 -3.93 7.21
CA TYR A 414 -2.65 -3.81 8.50
C TYR A 414 -1.17 -3.47 8.38
N LEU A 415 -0.67 -2.82 9.41
CA LEU A 415 0.72 -2.41 9.52
C LEU A 415 1.38 -3.20 10.62
N LEU A 416 2.53 -3.79 10.30
CA LEU A 416 3.42 -4.41 11.28
C LEU A 416 4.68 -3.57 11.43
N GLU A 417 5.26 -3.51 12.65
CA GLU A 417 6.55 -2.88 12.88
C GLU A 417 7.57 -3.88 13.41
N SER A 418 8.82 -3.64 13.10
CA SER A 418 9.94 -4.37 13.68
C SER A 418 11.21 -3.52 13.72
N SER A 419 12.10 -3.82 14.68
CA SER A 419 13.46 -3.25 14.71
C SER A 419 14.42 -3.99 13.76
N ASP A 420 14.10 -5.22 13.41
CA ASP A 420 14.91 -6.06 12.53
C ASP A 420 14.03 -6.60 11.39
N LEU A 421 14.59 -6.64 10.18
CA LEU A 421 13.85 -7.11 9.01
C LEU A 421 13.43 -8.59 9.14
N THR A 422 14.14 -9.36 9.94
CA THR A 422 13.81 -10.76 10.24
C THR A 422 12.93 -10.94 11.47
N GLY A 423 12.36 -9.83 11.98
CA GLY A 423 11.43 -9.83 13.13
C GLY A 423 12.10 -9.93 14.50
N PRO A 424 11.32 -9.94 15.59
CA PRO A 424 9.87 -10.16 15.59
C PRO A 424 9.08 -8.96 15.04
N TRP A 425 8.01 -9.25 14.33
CA TRP A 425 7.07 -8.27 13.81
C TRP A 425 5.87 -8.14 14.74
N LYS A 426 5.46 -6.91 15.06
CA LYS A 426 4.35 -6.60 15.96
C LYS A 426 3.29 -5.77 15.25
N LEU A 427 2.02 -5.95 15.61
CA LEU A 427 0.90 -5.23 15.03
C LEU A 427 0.90 -3.77 15.48
N ALA A 428 1.08 -2.86 14.53
CA ALA A 428 1.05 -1.42 14.73
C ALA A 428 -0.34 -0.82 14.50
N SER A 429 -1.08 -1.35 13.54
CA SER A 429 -2.46 -0.90 13.23
C SER A 429 -3.17 -1.94 12.38
N TYR A 430 -4.46 -2.14 12.63
CA TYR A 430 -5.36 -2.91 11.75
C TYR A 430 -6.45 -2.00 11.22
N MET A 431 -6.59 -1.88 9.92
CA MET A 431 -7.53 -0.98 9.25
C MET A 431 -8.57 -1.78 8.48
N LYS A 432 -9.66 -2.16 9.18
CA LYS A 432 -10.77 -2.93 8.62
C LYS A 432 -11.50 -2.15 7.55
N ALA A 433 -11.69 -2.75 6.37
CA ALA A 433 -12.34 -2.14 5.20
C ALA A 433 -11.70 -0.79 4.79
N PHE A 434 -10.38 -0.68 4.89
CA PHE A 434 -9.67 0.52 4.51
C PHE A 434 -9.94 0.85 3.03
N GLY A 435 -10.43 2.07 2.80
CA GLY A 435 -10.81 2.51 1.46
C GLY A 435 -11.89 1.66 0.78
N ASP A 436 -12.58 0.78 1.51
CA ASP A 436 -13.43 -0.31 1.03
C ASP A 436 -12.65 -1.40 0.27
N GLU A 437 -11.90 -1.05 -0.74
CA GLU A 437 -11.00 -1.88 -1.54
C GLU A 437 -9.64 -1.20 -1.72
N ALA A 438 -9.02 -0.70 -0.67
CA ALA A 438 -7.66 -0.19 -0.82
C ALA A 438 -6.67 -1.35 -0.96
N TYR A 439 -5.77 -1.23 -1.91
CA TYR A 439 -4.77 -2.24 -2.25
C TYR A 439 -3.46 -1.61 -2.73
N PHE A 440 -2.41 -2.41 -2.83
CA PHE A 440 -1.06 -1.98 -3.17
C PHE A 440 -0.52 -0.90 -2.22
N VAL A 441 -0.87 -1.05 -0.93
CA VAL A 441 -0.52 -0.09 0.10
C VAL A 441 0.97 -0.13 0.37
N ASN A 442 1.62 1.04 0.30
CA ASN A 442 3.04 1.21 0.58
C ASN A 442 3.33 2.60 1.17
N LEU A 443 4.54 2.78 1.68
CA LEU A 443 5.02 4.02 2.30
C LEU A 443 6.25 4.50 1.53
N PRO A 444 6.12 5.37 0.51
CA PRO A 444 7.27 5.88 -0.22
C PRO A 444 8.23 6.64 0.72
N SER A 445 9.47 6.18 0.82
CA SER A 445 10.46 6.72 1.77
C SER A 445 10.77 8.20 1.55
N LYS A 446 10.63 8.69 0.33
CA LYS A 446 10.82 10.10 -0.02
C LYS A 446 9.90 11.05 0.77
N PHE A 447 8.77 10.55 1.25
CA PHE A 447 7.75 11.35 1.94
C PHE A 447 7.66 11.06 3.43
N ILE A 448 8.74 10.57 4.01
CA ILE A 448 8.89 10.37 5.45
C ILE A 448 9.49 11.64 6.06
N ALA A 449 8.79 12.25 7.01
CA ALA A 449 9.34 13.38 7.74
C ALA A 449 10.54 12.96 8.63
N ALA A 450 11.39 13.90 8.96
CA ALA A 450 12.61 13.63 9.73
C ALA A 450 12.34 13.00 11.11
N ASP A 451 11.16 13.27 11.71
CA ASP A 451 10.72 12.65 12.97
C ASP A 451 10.33 11.17 12.83
N GLY A 452 10.22 10.67 11.60
CA GLY A 452 9.77 9.32 11.29
C GLY A 452 8.30 9.05 11.65
N LYS A 453 7.53 10.05 12.04
CA LYS A 453 6.14 9.88 12.50
C LYS A 453 5.11 10.39 11.50
N THR A 454 5.45 11.35 10.66
CA THR A 454 4.59 11.85 9.59
C THR A 454 5.03 11.23 8.27
N LEU A 455 4.13 10.53 7.60
CA LEU A 455 4.38 9.72 6.41
C LEU A 455 3.23 9.89 5.42
N TRP A 456 3.39 9.32 4.24
CA TRP A 456 2.33 9.29 3.24
C TRP A 456 2.07 7.84 2.82
N LEU A 457 0.83 7.37 3.02
CA LEU A 457 0.36 6.13 2.43
C LEU A 457 0.13 6.33 0.94
N SER A 458 0.71 5.45 0.13
CA SER A 458 0.44 5.30 -1.30
C SER A 458 -0.44 4.07 -1.49
N TYR A 459 -1.54 4.18 -2.23
CA TYR A 459 -2.44 3.07 -2.51
C TYR A 459 -3.35 3.38 -3.71
N SER A 460 -4.07 2.36 -4.17
CA SER A 460 -5.19 2.50 -5.10
C SER A 460 -6.43 1.87 -4.49
N HIS A 461 -7.64 2.26 -4.92
CA HIS A 461 -8.86 1.61 -4.45
C HIS A 461 -10.02 1.71 -5.44
N GLY A 462 -11.07 0.91 -5.19
CA GLY A 462 -12.34 1.04 -5.88
C GLY A 462 -12.33 0.51 -7.31
N TRP A 463 -11.60 -0.57 -7.58
CA TRP A 463 -11.63 -1.20 -8.90
C TRP A 463 -12.97 -1.89 -9.17
N THR A 464 -13.63 -2.46 -8.15
CA THR A 464 -15.00 -3.00 -8.28
C THR A 464 -16.02 -2.24 -7.44
N ARG A 465 -15.62 -1.72 -6.28
CA ARG A 465 -16.49 -1.03 -5.33
C ARG A 465 -16.09 0.42 -5.16
N ARG A 466 -17.06 1.30 -5.22
CA ARG A 466 -16.85 2.73 -5.04
C ARG A 466 -17.65 3.21 -3.84
N GLN A 467 -16.96 3.46 -2.74
CA GLN A 467 -17.57 4.20 -1.63
C GLN A 467 -17.85 5.65 -2.05
N ASN A 468 -18.99 6.15 -1.65
CA ASN A 468 -19.34 7.56 -1.82
C ASN A 468 -19.96 8.12 -0.52
N PRO A 469 -19.28 8.94 0.26
CA PRO A 469 -17.87 9.33 0.08
C PRO A 469 -16.88 8.20 0.40
N PRO A 470 -15.68 8.20 -0.21
CA PRO A 470 -14.65 7.22 0.11
C PRO A 470 -14.14 7.39 1.55
N ASN A 471 -13.73 6.30 2.18
CA ASN A 471 -13.17 6.30 3.54
C ASN A 471 -11.75 5.67 3.57
N PRO A 472 -10.68 6.47 3.78
CA PRO A 472 -10.69 7.92 4.02
C PRO A 472 -11.07 8.72 2.78
N SER A 473 -11.52 9.96 2.97
CA SER A 473 -11.82 10.87 1.86
C SER A 473 -10.58 11.11 0.99
N GLY A 474 -10.77 11.29 -0.32
CA GLY A 474 -9.68 11.52 -1.29
C GLY A 474 -9.14 10.25 -1.94
N GLY A 475 -9.65 9.06 -1.58
CA GLY A 475 -9.34 7.83 -2.30
C GLY A 475 -10.23 7.65 -3.54
N ASN A 476 -9.68 7.05 -4.60
CA ASN A 476 -10.40 6.57 -5.78
C ASN A 476 -9.53 5.61 -6.61
N TYR A 477 -10.02 5.16 -7.76
CA TYR A 477 -9.22 4.38 -8.70
C TYR A 477 -8.16 5.26 -9.38
N SER A 478 -7.06 5.48 -8.67
CA SER A 478 -5.94 6.34 -9.05
C SER A 478 -4.73 6.06 -8.15
N TRP A 479 -3.62 6.66 -8.44
CA TRP A 479 -2.56 6.77 -7.46
C TRP A 479 -2.98 7.74 -6.35
N CYS A 480 -3.30 7.21 -5.18
CA CYS A 480 -3.77 7.96 -4.02
C CYS A 480 -2.63 8.12 -3.01
N LEU A 481 -2.45 9.33 -2.52
CA LEU A 481 -1.55 9.66 -1.42
C LEU A 481 -2.35 10.23 -0.25
N GLN A 482 -2.13 9.71 0.96
CA GLN A 482 -2.75 10.17 2.20
C GLN A 482 -1.69 10.44 3.24
N GLU A 483 -1.65 11.66 3.79
CA GLU A 483 -0.78 11.94 4.92
C GLU A 483 -1.30 11.26 6.18
N ILE A 484 -0.43 10.49 6.80
CA ILE A 484 -0.70 9.82 8.08
C ILE A 484 0.32 10.22 9.14
N LYS A 485 -0.06 10.05 10.40
CA LYS A 485 0.89 10.07 11.53
C LYS A 485 0.85 8.72 12.24
N LEU A 486 2.02 8.19 12.53
CA LEU A 486 2.17 7.04 13.41
C LEU A 486 1.97 7.53 14.85
N LEU A 487 1.07 6.88 15.57
CA LEU A 487 0.86 7.11 16.99
C LEU A 487 1.95 6.35 17.74
N THR A 488 2.61 7.04 18.65
CA THR A 488 3.63 6.45 19.53
C THR A 488 3.25 6.76 20.98
N PRO A 489 3.58 5.91 21.97
CA PRO A 489 3.36 6.26 23.36
C PRO A 489 4.03 7.58 23.69
N THR A 490 3.27 8.48 24.34
CA THR A 490 3.81 9.75 24.81
C THR A 490 4.76 9.47 25.96
N ASN A 491 6.04 9.80 25.79
CA ASN A 491 7.01 9.72 26.86
C ASN A 491 6.60 10.64 28.01
N SER A 492 6.44 10.03 29.17
CA SER A 492 6.38 10.61 30.53
C SER A 492 5.70 11.99 30.67
N CYS A 493 4.51 11.96 31.26
CA CYS A 493 3.96 13.15 31.90
C CYS A 493 4.90 13.62 33.02
N ASN A 494 5.28 14.89 33.02
CA ASN A 494 5.93 15.48 34.19
C ASN A 494 4.91 15.62 35.31
N VAL A 495 5.15 14.94 36.41
CA VAL A 495 4.30 15.01 37.61
C VAL A 495 4.99 15.94 38.58
N SER A 496 4.34 17.04 38.95
CA SER A 496 4.77 17.91 40.04
C SER A 496 3.70 17.97 41.13
N LEU A 497 4.14 18.02 42.35
CA LEU A 497 3.25 18.29 43.45
C LEU A 497 2.72 19.73 43.32
N ILE A 498 1.43 19.93 43.59
CA ILE A 498 0.81 21.26 43.73
C ILE A 498 0.90 21.60 45.20
N ASP A 499 1.67 22.63 45.51
CA ASP A 499 1.75 23.23 46.85
C ASP A 499 0.40 23.84 47.30
#